data_f16b00efb275e8812411f5a749fad013
#
_entry.id   f16b00efb275e8812411f5a749fad013
#
_cell.length_a   1.000
_cell.length_b   1.000
_cell.length_c   1.000
_cell.angle_alpha   90.00
_cell.angle_beta   90.00
_cell.angle_gamma   90.00
#
_symmetry.space_group_name_H-M   'P 1'
#
loop_
_entity.id
_entity.type
_entity.pdbx_description
1 polymer ?
#
loop_
_entity_poly.entity_id
_entity_poly.type
_entity_poly.pdbx_seq_one_letter_code
_entity_poly.pdbx_strand_id
1 'polypeptide(L)'
;MPDSPGARALLTLINTQGLHARAAAVFVRALSGLNVQVLVSWEGRTVNGRSMLDLMTLGAPRGSLLEVQVSGADAEAALAALTKVVENRFYEE
;
A
#
# COMPACT_ATOMS: atom_id res chain seq x y z
N MET A 1 -23.26 -0.12 9.81
CA MET A 1 -22.18 -1.01 10.21
C MET A 1 -21.55 -1.69 9.01
N PRO A 2 -20.36 -1.42 8.71
CA PRO A 2 -19.73 -2.07 7.59
C PRO A 2 -19.46 -3.53 7.94
N ASP A 3 -19.87 -4.37 7.04
CA ASP A 3 -19.71 -5.79 7.24
C ASP A 3 -18.68 -6.38 6.32
N SER A 4 -18.02 -5.54 5.55
CA SER A 4 -16.98 -6.03 4.67
C SER A 4 -15.79 -6.47 5.50
N PRO A 5 -15.18 -7.60 5.15
CA PRO A 5 -13.93 -7.99 5.79
C PRO A 5 -12.91 -6.87 5.64
N GLY A 6 -12.13 -6.70 6.67
CA GLY A 6 -11.10 -5.68 6.64
C GLY A 6 -9.89 -6.10 7.45
N ALA A 7 -8.76 -5.49 7.15
CA ALA A 7 -7.53 -5.74 7.86
C ALA A 7 -6.65 -4.50 7.76
N ARG A 8 -5.61 -4.46 8.58
CA ARG A 8 -4.78 -3.28 8.68
C ARG A 8 -3.38 -3.71 9.09
N ALA A 9 -2.38 -3.03 8.56
CA ALA A 9 -1.01 -3.32 8.92
C ALA A 9 -0.19 -2.04 8.85
N LEU A 10 0.92 -2.05 9.59
CA LEU A 10 1.92 -1.00 9.51
C LEU A 10 3.09 -1.56 8.71
N LEU A 11 3.42 -0.90 7.60
CA LEU A 11 4.47 -1.36 6.72
C LEU A 11 5.55 -0.28 6.62
N THR A 12 6.80 -0.67 6.84
CA THR A 12 7.91 0.26 6.77
C THR A 12 8.52 0.25 5.38
N LEU A 13 8.70 1.43 4.79
CA LEU A 13 9.35 1.55 3.48
C LEU A 13 10.85 1.36 3.67
N ILE A 14 11.39 0.28 3.13
CA ILE A 14 12.80 -0.04 3.27
C ILE A 14 13.59 0.13 1.98
N ASN A 15 12.91 0.46 0.89
CA ASN A 15 13.57 0.71 -0.38
C ASN A 15 14.19 2.11 -0.41
N THR A 16 15.24 2.28 -1.17
CA THR A 16 16.06 3.49 -1.13
C THR A 16 15.28 4.77 -1.40
N GLN A 17 14.38 4.74 -2.37
CA GLN A 17 13.71 5.96 -2.80
C GLN A 17 12.31 6.14 -2.21
N GLY A 18 11.90 5.23 -1.33
CA GLY A 18 10.58 5.33 -0.72
C GLY A 18 9.48 5.13 -1.75
N LEU A 19 8.37 5.83 -1.55
CA LEU A 19 7.16 5.62 -2.37
C LEU A 19 7.19 6.49 -3.62
N HIS A 20 8.21 6.30 -4.45
CA HIS A 20 8.35 7.02 -5.71
C HIS A 20 7.54 6.33 -6.81
N ALA A 21 7.63 6.83 -8.05
CA ALA A 21 6.75 6.38 -9.13
C ALA A 21 6.80 4.86 -9.36
N ARG A 22 8.00 4.29 -9.41
CA ARG A 22 8.13 2.85 -9.66
C ARG A 22 7.53 2.05 -8.51
N ALA A 23 7.82 2.44 -7.28
CA ALA A 23 7.29 1.74 -6.11
C ALA A 23 5.76 1.85 -6.09
N ALA A 24 5.22 3.02 -6.39
CA ALA A 24 3.77 3.20 -6.44
C ALA A 24 3.14 2.30 -7.51
N ALA A 25 3.79 2.18 -8.66
CA ALA A 25 3.28 1.32 -9.73
C ALA A 25 3.27 -0.14 -9.29
N VAL A 26 4.32 -0.60 -8.63
CA VAL A 26 4.39 -1.98 -8.15
C VAL A 26 3.33 -2.22 -7.09
N PHE A 27 3.14 -1.25 -6.19
CA PHE A 27 2.11 -1.33 -5.15
C PHE A 27 0.73 -1.53 -5.77
N VAL A 28 0.38 -0.67 -6.73
CA VAL A 28 -0.94 -0.76 -7.38
C VAL A 28 -1.09 -2.07 -8.15
N ARG A 29 -0.02 -2.48 -8.85
CA ARG A 29 -0.07 -3.70 -9.65
C ARG A 29 -0.28 -4.94 -8.78
N ALA A 30 0.23 -4.92 -7.55
CA ALA A 30 0.04 -6.04 -6.63
C ALA A 30 -1.43 -6.28 -6.31
N LEU A 31 -2.27 -5.26 -6.52
CA LEU A 31 -3.70 -5.34 -6.22
C LEU A 31 -4.54 -5.72 -7.44
N SER A 32 -3.90 -5.97 -8.59
CA SER A 32 -4.62 -6.28 -9.81
C SER A 32 -5.50 -7.51 -9.64
N GLY A 33 -6.75 -7.40 -10.08
CA GLY A 33 -7.68 -8.51 -10.01
C GLY A 33 -8.31 -8.74 -8.66
N LEU A 34 -7.93 -7.98 -7.64
CA LEU A 34 -8.49 -8.16 -6.30
C LEU A 34 -9.64 -7.21 -6.06
N ASN A 35 -10.67 -7.72 -5.41
CA ASN A 35 -11.86 -6.93 -5.06
C ASN A 35 -11.62 -6.36 -3.66
N VAL A 36 -11.02 -5.19 -3.61
CA VAL A 36 -10.58 -4.62 -2.35
C VAL A 36 -10.50 -3.11 -2.45
N GLN A 37 -10.78 -2.42 -1.35
CA GLN A 37 -10.49 -1.01 -1.18
C GLN A 37 -9.25 -0.89 -0.31
N VAL A 38 -8.38 0.05 -0.65
CA VAL A 38 -7.11 0.22 0.06
C VAL A 38 -6.92 1.69 0.39
N LEU A 39 -6.65 1.97 1.66
CA LEU A 39 -6.31 3.30 2.13
C LEU A 39 -4.92 3.26 2.71
N VAL A 40 -4.10 4.23 2.35
CA VAL A 40 -2.73 4.34 2.85
C VAL A 40 -2.58 5.67 3.57
N SER A 41 -2.11 5.62 4.80
CA SER A 41 -1.95 6.83 5.61
C SER A 41 -0.50 7.00 6.04
N TRP A 42 -0.05 8.26 6.01
CA TRP A 42 1.28 8.63 6.47
C TRP A 42 1.25 10.09 6.88
N GLU A 43 1.80 10.37 8.06
CA GLU A 43 1.92 11.76 8.56
C GLU A 43 0.60 12.51 8.52
N GLY A 44 -0.48 11.84 8.93
CA GLY A 44 -1.79 12.47 9.01
C GLY A 44 -2.53 12.59 7.69
N ARG A 45 -1.97 12.11 6.60
CA ARG A 45 -2.61 12.14 5.27
C ARG A 45 -3.00 10.73 4.86
N THR A 46 -4.19 10.62 4.27
CA THR A 46 -4.72 9.34 3.81
C THR A 46 -5.07 9.43 2.33
N VAL A 47 -4.65 8.46 1.56
CA VAL A 47 -4.90 8.44 0.12
C VAL A 47 -5.42 7.07 -0.31
N ASN A 48 -5.92 7.01 -1.54
CA ASN A 48 -6.40 5.79 -2.15
C ASN A 48 -5.20 4.94 -2.59
N GLY A 49 -5.02 3.78 -1.97
CA GLY A 49 -3.90 2.90 -2.26
C GLY A 49 -3.97 2.21 -3.61
N ARG A 50 -5.09 2.36 -4.33
CA ARG A 50 -5.20 1.80 -5.67
C ARG A 50 -4.91 2.85 -6.74
N SER A 51 -4.55 4.06 -6.33
CA SER A 51 -4.22 5.13 -7.26
C SER A 51 -2.73 5.43 -7.19
N MET A 52 -2.03 5.17 -8.27
CA MET A 52 -0.59 5.44 -8.35
C MET A 52 -0.31 6.92 -8.10
N LEU A 53 -1.14 7.79 -8.68
CA LEU A 53 -0.94 9.23 -8.52
C LEU A 53 -1.12 9.65 -7.06
N ASP A 54 -2.14 9.11 -6.41
CA ASP A 54 -2.37 9.42 -5.00
C ASP A 54 -1.19 8.99 -4.14
N LEU A 55 -0.68 7.77 -4.37
CA LEU A 55 0.44 7.26 -3.60
C LEU A 55 1.66 8.17 -3.76
N MET A 56 1.89 8.66 -4.97
CA MET A 56 3.03 9.54 -5.21
C MET A 56 2.90 10.87 -4.47
N THR A 57 1.66 11.34 -4.25
CA THR A 57 1.47 12.62 -3.56
C THR A 57 1.81 12.54 -2.07
N LEU A 58 1.88 11.34 -1.51
CA LEU A 58 2.30 11.22 -0.12
C LEU A 58 3.75 11.63 0.07
N GLY A 59 4.59 11.34 -0.92
CA GLY A 59 6.00 11.69 -0.83
C GLY A 59 6.74 10.99 0.29
N ALA A 60 6.27 9.82 0.71
CA ALA A 60 6.84 9.12 1.86
C ALA A 60 8.23 8.60 1.54
N PRO A 61 9.26 9.02 2.28
CA PRO A 61 10.63 8.59 1.99
C PRO A 61 10.95 7.25 2.64
N ARG A 62 12.15 6.76 2.36
CA ARG A 62 12.65 5.57 3.03
C ARG A 62 12.54 5.74 4.54
N GLY A 63 12.12 4.68 5.20
CA GLY A 63 11.97 4.69 6.65
C GLY A 63 10.58 5.05 7.12
N SER A 64 9.72 5.51 6.20
CA SER A 64 8.35 5.87 6.57
C SER A 64 7.56 4.65 7.00
N LEU A 65 6.74 4.84 8.02
CA LEU A 65 5.83 3.81 8.49
C LEU A 65 4.45 4.12 7.92
N LEU A 66 4.02 3.29 6.99
CA LEU A 66 2.71 3.47 6.35
C LEU A 66 1.67 2.64 7.07
N GLU A 67 0.51 3.23 7.32
CA GLU A 67 -0.63 2.48 7.79
C GLU A 67 -1.46 2.10 6.57
N VAL A 68 -1.65 0.81 6.36
CA VAL A 68 -2.40 0.31 5.21
C VAL A 68 -3.66 -0.36 5.72
N GLN A 69 -4.82 0.13 5.27
CA GLN A 69 -6.11 -0.44 5.62
C GLN A 69 -6.74 -1.00 4.36
N VAL A 70 -7.17 -2.24 4.43
CA VAL A 70 -7.81 -2.91 3.29
C VAL A 70 -9.20 -3.37 3.72
N SER A 71 -10.15 -3.36 2.77
CA SER A 71 -11.50 -3.85 3.03
C SER A 71 -12.08 -4.40 1.74
N GLY A 72 -12.99 -5.38 1.89
CA GLY A 72 -13.61 -6.03 0.75
C GLY A 72 -13.37 -7.52 0.76
N ALA A 73 -13.86 -8.19 -0.27
CA ALA A 73 -13.82 -9.66 -0.33
C ALA A 73 -12.39 -10.19 -0.31
N ASP A 74 -11.46 -9.47 -0.93
CA ASP A 74 -10.07 -9.93 -1.05
C ASP A 74 -9.11 -9.20 -0.10
N ALA A 75 -9.63 -8.69 1.02
CA ALA A 75 -8.83 -7.87 1.92
C ALA A 75 -7.57 -8.57 2.42
N GLU A 76 -7.69 -9.83 2.84
CA GLU A 76 -6.52 -10.54 3.39
C GLU A 76 -5.49 -10.83 2.30
N ALA A 77 -5.98 -11.25 1.13
CA ALA A 77 -5.06 -11.49 0.01
C ALA A 77 -4.33 -10.22 -0.38
N ALA A 78 -5.05 -9.10 -0.38
CA ALA A 78 -4.46 -7.81 -0.71
C ALA A 78 -3.38 -7.43 0.29
N LEU A 79 -3.66 -7.57 1.57
CA LEU A 79 -2.70 -7.20 2.60
C LEU A 79 -1.45 -8.06 2.52
N ALA A 80 -1.62 -9.36 2.26
CA ALA A 80 -0.48 -10.26 2.10
C ALA A 80 0.36 -9.85 0.89
N ALA A 81 -0.30 -9.51 -0.23
CA ALA A 81 0.42 -9.09 -1.43
C ALA A 81 1.19 -7.80 -1.22
N LEU A 82 0.59 -6.82 -0.54
CA LEU A 82 1.24 -5.55 -0.29
C LEU A 82 2.41 -5.70 0.68
N THR A 83 2.23 -6.52 1.71
CA THR A 83 3.30 -6.78 2.66
C THR A 83 4.51 -7.38 1.97
N LYS A 84 4.26 -8.36 1.09
CA LYS A 84 5.34 -9.01 0.37
C LYS A 84 6.09 -8.03 -0.53
N VAL A 85 5.36 -7.17 -1.24
CA VAL A 85 5.96 -6.20 -2.14
C VAL A 85 6.83 -5.22 -1.35
N VAL A 86 6.34 -4.73 -0.22
CA VAL A 86 7.09 -3.77 0.58
C VAL A 86 8.33 -4.43 1.19
N GLU A 87 8.19 -5.66 1.69
CA GLU A 87 9.33 -6.36 2.28
C GLU A 87 10.39 -6.70 1.25
N ASN A 88 10.01 -6.82 -0.02
CA ASN A 88 10.95 -7.07 -1.09
C ASN A 88 11.42 -5.78 -1.77
N ARG A 89 11.25 -4.64 -1.11
CA ARG A 89 11.72 -3.34 -1.58
C ARG A 89 11.16 -3.01 -2.96
N PHE A 90 9.90 -3.43 -3.20
CA PHE A 90 9.24 -3.23 -4.50
C PHE A 90 10.06 -3.83 -5.64
N TYR A 91 10.86 -4.84 -5.33
CA TYR A 91 11.72 -5.55 -6.29
C TYR A 91 12.72 -4.62 -6.96
N GLU A 92 13.11 -3.55 -6.27
CA GLU A 92 14.19 -2.68 -6.72
C GLU A 92 15.49 -3.32 -6.32
N GLU A 93 16.31 -3.54 -7.27
CA GLU A 93 17.57 -4.21 -7.07
C GLU A 93 17.54 -5.25 -5.93
#